data_c078b988f8a7c7e4fb7991113c8cf402
#
_entry.id   c078b988f8a7c7e4fb7991113c8cf402
#
_cell.length_a   1.000
_cell.length_b   1.000
_cell.length_c   1.000
_cell.angle_alpha   90.00
_cell.angle_beta   90.00
_cell.angle_gamma   90.00
#
_symmetry.space_group_name_H-M   'P 1'
#
loop_
_entity.id
_entity.type
_entity.pdbx_description
1 polymer ?
#
loop_
_entity_poly.entity_id
_entity_poly.type
_entity_poly.pdbx_seq_one_letter_code
_entity_poly.pdbx_strand_id
1 'polypeptide(L)'
;MVSTTPTVYSPGCGIFWQVKLVSVKTNAVRLLEDLKVRFELREYEVDPEDLSAETVAKKVGLPAEQVFKTLVVRGDRNGVCLAVVPGNAELNLKALAKLAGDRKAEMVSLKEVLPLTGYIRGGVTALACRKEYPVYVDETAILFDVITVSAGVRGTQILLAPSDYIRVVHATEGDISTTKAE
;
A
#
# COMPACT_ATOMS: atom_id res chain seq x y z
N MET A 1 -15.86 37.15 -2.98
CA MET A 1 -14.43 36.88 -2.75
C MET A 1 -14.10 35.55 -3.41
N VAL A 2 -13.42 35.59 -4.55
CA VAL A 2 -13.10 34.43 -5.38
C VAL A 2 -11.72 33.92 -4.93
N SER A 3 -11.65 32.71 -4.39
CA SER A 3 -10.38 32.09 -3.98
C SER A 3 -9.67 31.54 -5.22
N THR A 4 -8.58 32.16 -5.58
CA THR A 4 -7.68 31.77 -6.67
C THR A 4 -6.81 30.60 -6.24
N THR A 5 -6.97 29.46 -6.92
CA THR A 5 -6.11 28.28 -6.81
C THR A 5 -4.82 28.49 -7.59
N PRO A 6 -3.64 28.23 -7.07
CA PRO A 6 -2.40 28.30 -7.86
C PRO A 6 -2.28 27.06 -8.74
N THR A 7 -2.27 27.27 -10.05
CA THR A 7 -1.95 26.26 -11.06
C THR A 7 -0.45 26.11 -11.16
N VAL A 8 0.11 24.97 -10.80
CA VAL A 8 1.53 24.66 -11.07
C VAL A 8 1.62 23.98 -12.43
N TYR A 9 2.17 24.69 -13.40
CA TYR A 9 2.42 24.23 -14.78
C TYR A 9 3.76 23.52 -14.86
N SER A 10 3.78 22.25 -15.30
CA SER A 10 5.00 21.55 -15.71
C SER A 10 4.84 21.07 -17.15
N PRO A 11 5.69 21.51 -18.09
CA PRO A 11 5.59 21.09 -19.50
C PRO A 11 6.27 19.73 -19.72
N GLY A 12 5.50 18.75 -20.19
CA GLY A 12 6.07 17.53 -20.76
C GLY A 12 5.55 16.22 -20.16
N CYS A 13 4.38 15.86 -20.44
CA CYS A 13 3.76 14.56 -20.69
C CYS A 13 2.26 14.64 -20.37
N GLY A 14 1.42 14.28 -21.32
CA GLY A 14 -0.01 14.58 -21.35
C GLY A 14 -0.91 13.80 -20.39
N ILE A 15 -0.60 13.78 -19.11
CA ILE A 15 -1.53 13.32 -18.08
C ILE A 15 -1.76 14.52 -17.14
N PHE A 16 -2.96 15.11 -17.25
CA PHE A 16 -3.40 16.18 -16.36
C PHE A 16 -3.63 15.62 -14.96
N TRP A 17 -2.69 15.81 -14.07
CA TRP A 17 -2.87 15.58 -12.64
C TRP A 17 -3.61 16.78 -12.05
N GLN A 18 -4.91 16.67 -11.90
CA GLN A 18 -5.65 17.59 -11.04
C GLN A 18 -5.37 17.19 -9.59
N VAL A 19 -4.49 17.92 -8.93
CA VAL A 19 -4.28 17.78 -7.48
C VAL A 19 -5.54 18.32 -6.80
N LYS A 20 -6.50 17.44 -6.50
CA LYS A 20 -7.57 17.75 -5.58
C LYS A 20 -6.91 17.83 -4.20
N LEU A 21 -6.95 19.01 -3.57
CA LEU A 21 -6.53 19.18 -2.17
C LEU A 21 -7.42 18.29 -1.28
N VAL A 22 -6.96 17.09 -1.04
CA VAL A 22 -7.61 16.15 -0.14
C VAL A 22 -7.15 16.48 1.27
N SER A 23 -8.10 16.69 2.17
CA SER A 23 -7.85 17.17 3.54
C SER A 23 -7.27 16.11 4.48
N VAL A 24 -7.07 14.88 4.04
CA VAL A 24 -6.63 13.75 4.88
C VAL A 24 -5.11 13.75 5.02
N LYS A 25 -4.61 14.33 6.11
CA LYS A 25 -3.17 14.32 6.46
C LYS A 25 -2.85 13.15 7.39
N THR A 26 -2.66 11.97 6.83
CA THR A 26 -2.16 10.81 7.57
C THR A 26 -0.64 10.87 7.74
N ASN A 27 -0.08 10.04 8.63
CA ASN A 27 1.38 9.91 8.76
C ASN A 27 2.03 9.40 7.46
N ALA A 28 1.35 8.51 6.73
CA ALA A 28 1.81 8.01 5.43
C ALA A 28 1.91 9.15 4.39
N VAL A 29 0.90 10.03 4.34
CA VAL A 29 0.90 11.20 3.44
C VAL A 29 2.02 12.16 3.81
N ARG A 30 2.18 12.48 5.11
CA ARG A 30 3.25 13.38 5.59
C ARG A 30 4.64 12.84 5.22
N LEU A 31 4.87 11.54 5.40
CA LEU A 31 6.14 10.90 5.04
C LEU A 31 6.46 11.12 3.55
N LEU A 32 5.49 10.94 2.66
CA LEU A 32 5.69 11.13 1.22
C LEU A 32 5.91 12.60 0.86
N GLU A 33 5.19 13.53 1.51
CA GLU A 33 5.39 14.97 1.35
C GLU A 33 6.81 15.38 1.77
N ASP A 34 7.27 14.92 2.94
CA ASP A 34 8.60 15.23 3.49
C ASP A 34 9.72 14.70 2.59
N LEU A 35 9.52 13.51 2.00
CA LEU A 35 10.45 12.89 1.06
C LEU A 35 10.30 13.42 -0.37
N LYS A 36 9.38 14.36 -0.62
CA LYS A 36 9.09 14.94 -1.94
C LYS A 36 8.77 13.91 -3.01
N VAL A 37 8.10 12.84 -2.61
CA VAL A 37 7.60 11.80 -3.52
C VAL A 37 6.35 12.31 -4.20
N ARG A 38 6.20 12.01 -5.50
CA ARG A 38 4.97 12.31 -6.25
C ARG A 38 3.93 11.24 -5.95
N PHE A 39 2.73 11.65 -5.57
CA PHE A 39 1.60 10.76 -5.34
C PHE A 39 0.28 11.47 -5.60
N GLU A 40 -0.78 10.69 -5.77
CA GLU A 40 -2.17 11.15 -5.83
C GLU A 40 -2.94 10.48 -4.68
N LEU A 41 -3.89 11.21 -4.10
CA LEU A 41 -4.84 10.63 -3.14
C LEU A 41 -6.16 10.37 -3.85
N ARG A 42 -6.72 9.19 -3.61
CA ARG A 42 -8.02 8.80 -4.13
C ARG A 42 -8.91 8.35 -2.99
N GLU A 43 -9.98 9.12 -2.75
CA GLU A 43 -10.97 8.80 -1.72
C GLU A 43 -12.05 7.88 -2.28
N TYR A 44 -12.58 7.02 -1.42
CA TYR A 44 -13.71 6.15 -1.75
C TYR A 44 -14.59 5.95 -0.52
N GLU A 45 -15.87 5.65 -0.76
CA GLU A 45 -16.81 5.33 0.31
C GLU A 45 -16.51 3.96 0.91
N VAL A 46 -16.32 3.93 2.23
CA VAL A 46 -16.01 2.69 2.97
C VAL A 46 -17.28 1.86 3.14
N ASP A 47 -17.21 0.61 2.74
CA ASP A 47 -18.18 -0.40 3.12
C ASP A 47 -17.57 -1.21 4.29
N PRO A 48 -18.13 -1.10 5.51
CA PRO A 48 -17.60 -1.82 6.66
C PRO A 48 -17.71 -3.35 6.53
N GLU A 49 -18.67 -3.84 5.74
CA GLU A 49 -18.91 -5.27 5.53
C GLU A 49 -17.97 -5.85 4.47
N ASP A 50 -17.46 -5.01 3.55
CA ASP A 50 -16.54 -5.44 2.51
C ASP A 50 -15.31 -4.54 2.39
N LEU A 51 -14.24 -4.93 3.06
CA LEU A 51 -12.92 -4.28 3.03
C LEU A 51 -11.96 -4.97 2.05
N SER A 52 -12.46 -5.77 1.12
CA SER A 52 -11.62 -6.46 0.14
C SER A 52 -10.90 -5.47 -0.79
N ALA A 53 -9.70 -5.84 -1.21
CA ALA A 53 -8.94 -5.01 -2.14
C ALA A 53 -9.59 -4.93 -3.52
N GLU A 54 -10.35 -5.95 -3.91
CA GLU A 54 -11.13 -5.98 -5.16
C GLU A 54 -12.26 -4.95 -5.14
N THR A 55 -12.97 -4.81 -4.02
CA THR A 55 -14.00 -3.77 -3.86
C THR A 55 -13.39 -2.39 -3.83
N VAL A 56 -12.26 -2.23 -3.15
CA VAL A 56 -11.49 -0.96 -3.20
C VAL A 56 -11.09 -0.64 -4.63
N ALA A 57 -10.57 -1.60 -5.39
CA ALA A 57 -10.16 -1.43 -6.78
C ALA A 57 -11.29 -0.88 -7.67
N LYS A 58 -12.48 -1.49 -7.56
CA LYS A 58 -13.69 -1.01 -8.27
C LYS A 58 -14.03 0.44 -7.90
N LYS A 59 -13.98 0.77 -6.60
CA LYS A 59 -14.33 2.10 -6.09
C LYS A 59 -13.30 3.18 -6.49
N VAL A 60 -12.03 2.84 -6.58
CA VAL A 60 -10.98 3.77 -7.01
C VAL A 60 -10.76 3.76 -8.53
N GLY A 61 -11.45 2.89 -9.27
CA GLY A 61 -11.41 2.83 -10.73
C GLY A 61 -10.06 2.33 -11.28
N LEU A 62 -9.48 1.33 -10.60
CA LEU A 62 -8.24 0.67 -11.04
C LEU A 62 -8.42 -0.85 -11.09
N PRO A 63 -7.63 -1.56 -11.92
CA PRO A 63 -7.55 -3.00 -11.89
C PRO A 63 -7.11 -3.51 -10.50
N ALA A 64 -7.63 -4.66 -10.06
CA ALA A 64 -7.33 -5.20 -8.73
C ALA A 64 -5.85 -5.60 -8.56
N GLU A 65 -5.18 -5.93 -9.65
CA GLU A 65 -3.74 -6.19 -9.70
C GLU A 65 -2.87 -4.96 -9.44
N GLN A 66 -3.40 -3.75 -9.62
CA GLN A 66 -2.72 -2.48 -9.29
C GLN A 66 -3.01 -1.99 -7.87
N VAL A 67 -3.95 -2.62 -7.17
CA VAL A 67 -4.30 -2.28 -5.78
C VAL A 67 -3.58 -3.22 -4.84
N PHE A 68 -2.53 -2.75 -4.21
CA PHE A 68 -1.70 -3.55 -3.31
C PHE A 68 -2.20 -3.47 -1.87
N LYS A 69 -2.35 -4.63 -1.24
CA LYS A 69 -2.72 -4.77 0.17
C LYS A 69 -1.50 -5.12 1.00
N THR A 70 -1.40 -4.50 2.18
CA THR A 70 -0.33 -4.78 3.14
C THR A 70 -0.84 -5.75 4.21
N LEU A 71 -0.11 -6.85 4.37
CA LEU A 71 -0.39 -7.91 5.32
C LEU A 71 0.71 -7.97 6.38
N VAL A 72 0.31 -8.20 7.63
CA VAL A 72 1.25 -8.34 8.75
C VAL A 72 1.51 -9.81 8.99
N VAL A 73 2.77 -10.21 8.90
CA VAL A 73 3.20 -11.60 8.96
C VAL A 73 4.27 -11.77 10.03
N ARG A 74 4.32 -12.93 10.64
CA ARG A 74 5.36 -13.28 11.61
C ARG A 74 6.13 -14.50 11.13
N GLY A 75 7.44 -14.34 10.94
CA GLY A 75 8.37 -15.43 10.71
C GLY A 75 8.81 -16.09 12.02
N ASP A 76 9.28 -17.33 11.93
CA ASP A 76 9.70 -18.13 13.09
C ASP A 76 11.10 -17.74 13.62
N ARG A 77 11.88 -16.96 12.87
CA ARG A 77 13.24 -16.53 13.23
C ARG A 77 13.41 -15.02 13.26
N ASN A 78 12.91 -14.34 12.24
CA ASN A 78 13.15 -12.91 12.00
C ASN A 78 12.03 -12.02 12.55
N GLY A 79 10.97 -12.62 13.12
CA GLY A 79 9.89 -11.89 13.75
C GLY A 79 8.89 -11.30 12.77
N VAL A 80 8.38 -10.10 13.07
CA VAL A 80 7.32 -9.47 12.28
C VAL A 80 7.87 -8.81 11.02
N CYS A 81 7.20 -9.00 9.90
CA CYS A 81 7.43 -8.31 8.63
C CYS A 81 6.11 -7.90 7.99
N LEU A 82 6.19 -7.05 6.97
CA LEU A 82 5.06 -6.62 6.17
C LEU A 82 5.19 -7.19 4.76
N ALA A 83 4.13 -7.83 4.27
CA ALA A 83 4.03 -8.34 2.91
C ALA A 83 3.01 -7.51 2.11
N VAL A 84 3.42 -7.03 0.96
CA VAL A 84 2.62 -6.16 0.08
C VAL A 84 2.36 -6.93 -1.21
N VAL A 85 1.11 -7.30 -1.44
CA VAL A 85 0.71 -8.16 -2.56
C VAL A 85 -0.48 -7.58 -3.32
N PRO A 86 -0.69 -7.94 -4.60
CA PRO A 86 -1.84 -7.50 -5.38
C PRO A 86 -3.17 -7.87 -4.72
N GLY A 87 -4.18 -7.06 -4.94
CA GLY A 87 -5.52 -7.24 -4.37
C GLY A 87 -6.19 -8.54 -4.79
N ASN A 88 -6.04 -8.91 -6.06
CA ASN A 88 -6.57 -10.13 -6.65
C ASN A 88 -5.71 -11.39 -6.40
N ALA A 89 -4.63 -11.28 -5.64
CA ALA A 89 -3.76 -12.41 -5.30
C ALA A 89 -3.80 -12.75 -3.81
N GLU A 90 -3.33 -13.93 -3.45
CA GLU A 90 -3.11 -14.35 -2.08
C GLU A 90 -1.62 -14.39 -1.75
N LEU A 91 -1.28 -14.13 -0.49
CA LEU A 91 0.10 -14.23 -0.03
C LEU A 91 0.56 -15.69 0.03
N ASN A 92 1.66 -15.99 -0.63
CA ASN A 92 2.35 -17.26 -0.50
C ASN A 92 3.29 -17.23 0.72
N LEU A 93 2.79 -17.70 1.86
CA LEU A 93 3.55 -17.70 3.12
C LEU A 93 4.85 -18.50 3.05
N LYS A 94 4.91 -19.56 2.21
CA LYS A 94 6.13 -20.35 2.04
C LYS A 94 7.19 -19.59 1.24
N ALA A 95 6.77 -18.92 0.17
CA ALA A 95 7.65 -18.09 -0.64
C ALA A 95 8.17 -16.90 0.19
N LEU A 96 7.29 -16.22 0.92
CA LEU A 96 7.67 -15.14 1.83
C LEU A 96 8.66 -15.62 2.90
N ALA A 97 8.41 -16.74 3.56
CA ALA A 97 9.31 -17.29 4.58
C ALA A 97 10.71 -17.54 3.98
N LYS A 98 10.78 -18.15 2.80
CA LYS A 98 12.04 -18.38 2.10
C LYS A 98 12.78 -17.09 1.79
N LEU A 99 12.07 -16.08 1.28
CA LEU A 99 12.64 -14.75 0.95
C LEU A 99 13.14 -14.03 2.19
N ALA A 100 12.40 -14.12 3.31
CA ALA A 100 12.73 -13.51 4.60
C ALA A 100 13.81 -14.26 5.39
N GLY A 101 14.25 -15.46 4.95
CA GLY A 101 15.20 -16.30 5.69
C GLY A 101 14.60 -17.06 6.87
N ASP A 102 13.27 -17.16 6.91
CA ASP A 102 12.51 -17.93 7.88
C ASP A 102 12.25 -19.35 7.38
N ARG A 103 11.94 -20.28 8.29
CA ARG A 103 11.48 -21.63 7.94
C ARG A 103 9.97 -21.68 7.75
N LYS A 104 9.27 -20.86 8.53
CA LYS A 104 7.81 -20.74 8.51
C LYS A 104 7.41 -19.28 8.70
N ALA A 105 6.29 -18.92 8.11
CA ALA A 105 5.63 -17.64 8.33
C ALA A 105 4.13 -17.86 8.52
N GLU A 106 3.51 -17.02 9.33
CA GLU A 106 2.07 -17.07 9.61
C GLU A 106 1.49 -15.66 9.67
N MET A 107 0.21 -15.55 9.35
CA MET A 107 -0.50 -14.29 9.50
C MET A 107 -0.60 -13.89 10.96
N VAL A 108 -0.31 -12.63 11.26
CA VAL A 108 -0.53 -12.07 12.59
C VAL A 108 -2.03 -11.98 12.86
N SER A 109 -2.45 -12.27 14.10
CA SER A 109 -3.85 -12.15 14.49
C SER A 109 -4.35 -10.72 14.39
N LEU A 110 -5.63 -10.53 14.05
CA LEU A 110 -6.21 -9.18 13.91
C LEU A 110 -6.06 -8.29 15.16
N LYS A 111 -6.03 -8.91 16.35
CA LYS A 111 -5.86 -8.19 17.62
C LYS A 111 -4.48 -7.57 17.78
N GLU A 112 -3.47 -8.16 17.13
CA GLU A 112 -2.08 -7.70 17.19
C GLU A 112 -1.76 -6.65 16.12
N VAL A 113 -2.56 -6.54 15.05
CA VAL A 113 -2.26 -5.63 13.93
C VAL A 113 -2.12 -4.18 14.40
N LEU A 114 -3.08 -3.67 15.17
CA LEU A 114 -3.06 -2.29 15.65
C LEU A 114 -1.88 -2.01 16.61
N PRO A 115 -1.59 -2.83 17.63
CA PRO A 115 -0.41 -2.60 18.49
C PRO A 115 0.91 -2.65 17.73
N LEU A 116 1.03 -3.50 16.72
CA LEU A 116 2.25 -3.64 15.92
C LEU A 116 2.45 -2.49 14.94
N THR A 117 1.42 -2.15 14.17
CA THR A 117 1.55 -1.24 13.03
C THR A 117 1.08 0.19 13.30
N GLY A 118 0.18 0.38 14.27
CA GLY A 118 -0.55 1.62 14.47
C GLY A 118 -1.77 1.78 13.55
N TYR A 119 -2.07 0.78 12.71
CA TYR A 119 -3.16 0.78 11.74
C TYR A 119 -4.20 -0.31 12.03
N ILE A 120 -5.43 -0.07 11.61
CA ILE A 120 -6.51 -1.06 11.70
C ILE A 120 -6.65 -1.82 10.38
N ARG A 121 -7.29 -2.98 10.41
CA ARG A 121 -7.66 -3.75 9.20
C ARG A 121 -8.38 -2.87 8.18
N GLY A 122 -7.97 -2.94 6.91
CA GLY A 122 -8.47 -2.09 5.83
C GLY A 122 -7.77 -0.74 5.68
N GLY A 123 -6.88 -0.39 6.65
CA GLY A 123 -6.05 0.81 6.61
C GLY A 123 -4.56 0.53 6.80
N VAL A 124 -4.13 -0.73 6.82
CA VAL A 124 -2.72 -1.10 7.00
C VAL A 124 -1.90 -0.67 5.79
N THR A 125 -0.77 -0.04 6.04
CA THR A 125 0.23 0.33 5.04
C THR A 125 1.62 0.15 5.62
N ALA A 126 2.63 -0.05 4.78
CA ALA A 126 4.03 -0.06 5.21
C ALA A 126 4.59 1.35 5.43
N LEU A 127 3.92 2.38 4.88
CA LEU A 127 4.32 3.77 5.06
C LEU A 127 4.06 4.23 6.50
N ALA A 128 5.09 4.80 7.13
CA ALA A 128 5.01 5.38 8.48
C ALA A 128 4.39 4.44 9.55
N CYS A 129 4.73 3.16 9.52
CA CYS A 129 4.38 2.22 10.57
C CYS A 129 4.93 2.68 11.93
N ARG A 130 4.24 2.29 13.01
CA ARG A 130 4.65 2.60 14.40
C ARG A 130 6.06 2.12 14.71
N LYS A 131 6.47 1.00 14.11
CA LYS A 131 7.81 0.44 14.18
C LYS A 131 8.31 0.14 12.78
N GLU A 132 9.60 0.17 12.60
CA GLU A 132 10.23 -0.30 11.37
C GLU A 132 10.20 -1.83 11.34
N TYR A 133 9.69 -2.36 10.23
CA TYR A 133 9.65 -3.78 9.94
C TYR A 133 10.27 -4.03 8.57
N PRO A 134 10.89 -5.19 8.33
CA PRO A 134 11.21 -5.62 6.98
C PRO A 134 9.94 -5.61 6.11
N VAL A 135 10.04 -5.06 4.91
CA VAL A 135 8.94 -4.98 3.95
C VAL A 135 9.29 -5.82 2.73
N TYR A 136 8.38 -6.69 2.33
CA TYR A 136 8.49 -7.50 1.12
C TYR A 136 7.35 -7.13 0.19
N VAL A 137 7.70 -6.80 -1.06
CA VAL A 137 6.74 -6.41 -2.10
C VAL A 137 6.76 -7.46 -3.19
N ASP A 138 5.58 -7.87 -3.63
CA ASP A 138 5.45 -8.76 -4.76
C ASP A 138 6.04 -8.13 -6.02
N GLU A 139 6.86 -8.89 -6.75
CA GLU A 139 7.60 -8.41 -7.91
C GLU A 139 6.70 -7.91 -9.05
N THR A 140 5.43 -8.29 -9.08
CA THR A 140 4.48 -7.77 -10.07
C THR A 140 4.24 -6.27 -9.94
N ALA A 141 4.60 -5.66 -8.82
CA ALA A 141 4.45 -4.20 -8.62
C ALA A 141 5.17 -3.39 -9.70
N ILE A 142 6.37 -3.82 -10.12
CA ILE A 142 7.18 -3.11 -11.12
C ILE A 142 6.64 -3.18 -12.55
N LEU A 143 5.63 -4.03 -12.79
CA LEU A 143 4.97 -4.14 -14.10
C LEU A 143 4.04 -2.97 -14.42
N PHE A 144 3.78 -2.10 -13.44
CA PHE A 144 2.86 -0.97 -13.57
C PHE A 144 3.59 0.36 -13.44
N ASP A 145 3.11 1.38 -14.15
CA ASP A 145 3.60 2.76 -13.97
C ASP A 145 3.14 3.34 -12.63
N VAL A 146 1.98 2.90 -12.13
CA VAL A 146 1.37 3.36 -10.88
C VAL A 146 0.74 2.19 -10.16
N ILE A 147 1.00 2.08 -8.87
CA ILE A 147 0.29 1.19 -7.95
C ILE A 147 -0.48 2.01 -6.92
N THR A 148 -1.42 1.39 -6.24
CA THR A 148 -2.08 2.03 -5.11
C THR A 148 -1.94 1.20 -3.84
N VAL A 149 -1.76 1.91 -2.74
CA VAL A 149 -1.63 1.36 -1.39
C VAL A 149 -2.49 2.17 -0.42
N SER A 150 -2.83 1.60 0.73
CA SER A 150 -3.57 2.33 1.75
C SER A 150 -2.82 3.57 2.24
N ALA A 151 -3.55 4.66 2.47
CA ALA A 151 -3.04 5.88 3.08
C ALA A 151 -2.89 5.81 4.61
N GLY A 152 -3.09 4.65 5.23
CA GLY A 152 -3.08 4.48 6.69
C GLY A 152 -4.45 4.69 7.35
N VAL A 153 -5.47 4.92 6.55
CA VAL A 153 -6.88 5.03 6.97
C VAL A 153 -7.78 4.35 5.94
N ARG A 154 -8.96 3.91 6.38
CA ARG A 154 -9.99 3.42 5.46
C ARG A 154 -10.53 4.58 4.63
N GLY A 155 -10.91 4.32 3.40
CA GLY A 155 -11.54 5.33 2.53
C GLY A 155 -10.56 6.19 1.75
N THR A 156 -9.25 5.99 1.90
CA THR A 156 -8.24 6.74 1.15
C THR A 156 -7.12 5.83 0.69
N GLN A 157 -6.81 5.92 -0.60
CA GLN A 157 -5.68 5.25 -1.24
C GLN A 157 -4.64 6.27 -1.71
N ILE A 158 -3.39 5.88 -1.70
CA ILE A 158 -2.25 6.60 -2.27
C ILE A 158 -1.88 5.93 -3.58
N LEU A 159 -1.85 6.69 -4.67
CA LEU A 159 -1.34 6.26 -5.97
C LEU A 159 0.05 6.84 -6.15
N LEU A 160 1.01 5.98 -6.45
CA LEU A 160 2.40 6.40 -6.66
C LEU A 160 3.16 5.41 -7.55
N ALA A 161 4.32 5.82 -8.03
CA ALA A 161 5.20 4.92 -8.78
C ALA A 161 5.71 3.79 -7.88
N PRO A 162 5.71 2.52 -8.35
CA PRO A 162 6.19 1.39 -7.54
C PRO A 162 7.65 1.55 -7.11
N SER A 163 8.50 2.10 -7.96
CA SER A 163 9.91 2.37 -7.64
C SER A 163 10.07 3.34 -6.46
N ASP A 164 9.23 4.38 -6.39
CA ASP A 164 9.21 5.30 -5.27
C ASP A 164 8.70 4.63 -3.99
N TYR A 165 7.64 3.82 -4.10
CA TYR A 165 7.12 3.06 -2.96
C TYR A 165 8.20 2.12 -2.38
N ILE A 166 8.80 1.27 -3.23
CA ILE A 166 9.84 0.31 -2.84
C ILE A 166 11.01 1.03 -2.16
N ARG A 167 11.46 2.16 -2.73
CA ARG A 167 12.52 2.98 -2.16
C ARG A 167 12.16 3.55 -0.79
N VAL A 168 10.94 4.10 -0.63
CA VAL A 168 10.51 4.76 0.62
C VAL A 168 10.36 3.78 1.76
N VAL A 169 9.84 2.58 1.50
CA VAL A 169 9.63 1.56 2.55
C VAL A 169 10.81 0.59 2.65
N HIS A 170 11.90 0.81 1.90
CA HIS A 170 13.07 -0.07 1.83
C HIS A 170 12.71 -1.53 1.58
N ALA A 171 11.78 -1.77 0.65
CA ALA A 171 11.26 -3.10 0.40
C ALA A 171 12.25 -4.00 -0.34
N THR A 172 12.16 -5.29 -0.03
CA THR A 172 12.74 -6.36 -0.83
C THR A 172 11.65 -6.90 -1.77
N GLU A 173 11.95 -6.97 -3.05
CA GLU A 173 11.06 -7.52 -4.08
C GLU A 173 11.20 -9.04 -4.19
N GLY A 174 10.12 -9.73 -4.50
CA GLY A 174 10.14 -11.15 -4.78
C GLY A 174 8.77 -11.72 -5.15
N ASP A 175 8.77 -12.90 -5.73
CA ASP A 175 7.56 -13.66 -6.06
C ASP A 175 6.96 -14.25 -4.76
N ILE A 176 6.07 -13.47 -4.14
CA ILE A 176 5.46 -13.81 -2.84
C ILE A 176 3.94 -13.94 -2.91
N SER A 177 3.34 -13.90 -4.09
CA SER A 177 1.90 -14.04 -4.25
C SER A 177 1.53 -15.25 -5.12
N THR A 178 0.29 -15.67 -5.02
CA THR A 178 -0.32 -16.68 -5.87
C THR A 178 -1.68 -16.18 -6.34
N THR A 179 -2.09 -16.59 -7.53
CA THR A 179 -3.45 -16.32 -8.00
C THR A 179 -4.45 -16.93 -7.03
N LYS A 180 -5.51 -16.19 -6.71
CA LYS A 180 -6.63 -16.78 -5.94
C LYS A 180 -7.19 -17.96 -6.73
N ALA A 181 -7.36 -19.10 -6.04
CA ALA A 181 -8.17 -20.20 -6.60
C ALA A 181 -9.61 -19.70 -6.75
N GLU A 182 -10.19 -19.93 -7.96
CA GLU A 182 -11.60 -19.67 -8.22
C GLU A 182 -12.51 -20.56 -7.38
#